data_5cb0e232ec5cb0bbb6e3515c5702c925
#
_entry.id   5cb0e232ec5cb0bbb6e3515c5702c925
#
_cell.length_a   1.000
_cell.length_b   1.000
_cell.length_c   1.000
_cell.angle_alpha   90.00
_cell.angle_beta   90.00
_cell.angle_gamma   90.00
#
_symmetry.space_group_name_H-M   'P 1'
#
loop_
_entity.id
_entity.type
_entity.pdbx_description
1 polymer ?
#
loop_
_entity_poly.entity_id
_entity_poly.type
_entity_poly.pdbx_seq_one_letter_code
_entity_poly.pdbx_strand_id
1 'polypeptide(L)'
;MDKIKSLTGMPDHHSDGDKNNLSFKLFEVEQIIKEIFISYKLDEIRTPALEDANLFNRSVGNTSDIVNKEIYIFNDRNDKAIALRPEGTASVIRSIIEKKLDQTSHKLWYMGPMWRYERPQKGRYRQFNQAGVEILGIKEGFPEFEMISLVCTIINRFNLQNCSIKINHLGTKENKQAFCDALVKYLQPFKDSLDNKDLQRLSKNPLRVLDSKSIKTQELLKDAPSIKDFIDKTSINLLRSIQNEFSDLCNIEIDYSLVRGLDYYSGFVFEAISSELGAQDSFLGGGRYDHLCKKLGGKDLPSIGMALGIERFADLVSIDAPSRKIVSFLVVTSNLESKAYKIAHQLRSLNKKIVLDIHLSEGSLKSKLRRANKDNADYAIIIGEDELKNNTAVIKHLNDELKDQQTVSINELYSFYQTI
;
A
#
# COMPACT_ATOMS: atom_id res chain seq x y z
N MET A 1 -14.70 31.77 -16.56
CA MET A 1 -14.54 31.05 -15.30
C MET A 1 -13.32 30.15 -15.41
N ASP A 2 -12.40 30.28 -14.49
CA ASP A 2 -11.24 29.36 -14.44
C ASP A 2 -11.69 27.94 -14.13
N LYS A 3 -11.06 26.95 -14.78
CA LYS A 3 -11.36 25.54 -14.52
C LYS A 3 -10.92 25.18 -13.11
N ILE A 4 -11.81 24.60 -12.32
CA ILE A 4 -11.48 24.00 -11.03
C ILE A 4 -10.59 22.77 -11.30
N LYS A 5 -9.47 22.69 -10.58
CA LYS A 5 -8.49 21.59 -10.70
C LYS A 5 -8.34 20.90 -9.37
N SER A 6 -7.86 19.66 -9.40
CA SER A 6 -7.47 18.94 -8.19
C SER A 6 -6.35 19.68 -7.45
N LEU A 7 -6.24 19.45 -6.14
CA LEU A 7 -5.19 20.04 -5.32
C LEU A 7 -3.81 19.47 -5.72
N THR A 8 -2.79 20.31 -5.61
CA THR A 8 -1.42 19.91 -5.92
C THR A 8 -1.01 18.68 -5.09
N GLY A 9 -0.57 17.62 -5.77
CA GLY A 9 -0.16 16.38 -5.13
C GLY A 9 -1.32 15.46 -4.71
N MET A 10 -2.53 15.74 -5.15
CA MET A 10 -3.72 14.90 -4.98
C MET A 10 -4.37 14.63 -6.34
N PRO A 11 -3.75 13.80 -7.19
CA PRO A 11 -4.26 13.54 -8.54
C PRO A 11 -5.49 12.63 -8.50
N ASP A 12 -6.35 12.81 -9.51
CA ASP A 12 -7.39 11.84 -9.83
C ASP A 12 -6.76 10.68 -10.64
N HIS A 13 -7.15 9.46 -10.33
CA HIS A 13 -6.74 8.28 -11.08
C HIS A 13 -7.95 7.73 -11.83
N HIS A 14 -7.95 7.89 -13.14
CA HIS A 14 -9.00 7.36 -14.01
C HIS A 14 -8.58 6.05 -14.65
N SER A 15 -9.54 5.12 -14.78
CA SER A 15 -9.42 4.01 -15.70
C SER A 15 -9.91 4.49 -17.06
N ASP A 16 -9.00 4.70 -17.99
CA ASP A 16 -9.30 5.08 -19.38
C ASP A 16 -9.39 3.86 -20.32
N GLY A 17 -9.49 2.65 -19.73
CA GLY A 17 -9.48 1.38 -20.47
C GLY A 17 -8.09 0.84 -20.78
N ASP A 18 -7.02 1.58 -20.46
CA ASP A 18 -5.65 1.06 -20.52
C ASP A 18 -5.35 0.21 -19.27
N LYS A 19 -5.07 -1.08 -19.50
CA LYS A 19 -4.71 -2.03 -18.44
C LYS A 19 -3.41 -1.68 -17.71
N ASN A 20 -2.59 -0.81 -18.28
CA ASN A 20 -1.36 -0.31 -17.67
C ASN A 20 -1.57 0.98 -16.86
N ASN A 21 -2.79 1.52 -16.79
CA ASN A 21 -3.00 2.73 -16.04
C ASN A 21 -2.95 2.48 -14.52
N LEU A 22 -2.56 3.51 -13.78
CA LEU A 22 -2.34 3.41 -12.35
C LEU A 22 -3.61 2.99 -11.59
N SER A 23 -4.79 3.43 -11.99
CA SER A 23 -6.06 3.08 -11.33
C SER A 23 -6.32 1.57 -11.35
N PHE A 24 -6.06 0.91 -12.48
CA PHE A 24 -6.18 -0.55 -12.60
C PHE A 24 -5.14 -1.25 -11.71
N LYS A 25 -3.87 -0.82 -11.79
CA LYS A 25 -2.80 -1.38 -10.96
C LYS A 25 -3.09 -1.25 -9.47
N LEU A 26 -3.58 -0.08 -9.02
CA LEU A 26 -3.95 0.14 -7.63
C LEU A 26 -5.03 -0.85 -7.18
N PHE A 27 -6.08 -1.04 -7.98
CA PHE A 27 -7.15 -1.99 -7.66
C PHE A 27 -6.62 -3.43 -7.48
N GLU A 28 -5.82 -3.91 -8.44
CA GLU A 28 -5.28 -5.29 -8.38
C GLU A 28 -4.27 -5.47 -7.25
N VAL A 29 -3.39 -4.49 -7.03
CA VAL A 29 -2.44 -4.49 -5.89
C VAL A 29 -3.21 -4.60 -4.57
N GLU A 30 -4.24 -3.78 -4.38
CA GLU A 30 -5.05 -3.80 -3.16
C GLU A 30 -5.73 -5.15 -2.93
N GLN A 31 -6.27 -5.78 -4.00
CA GLN A 31 -6.92 -7.09 -3.88
C GLN A 31 -5.91 -8.18 -3.48
N ILE A 32 -4.76 -8.25 -4.16
CA ILE A 32 -3.72 -9.25 -3.87
C ILE A 32 -3.17 -9.06 -2.45
N ILE A 33 -2.90 -7.82 -2.02
CA ILE A 33 -2.41 -7.54 -0.66
C ILE A 33 -3.45 -7.96 0.39
N LYS A 34 -4.74 -7.71 0.19
CA LYS A 34 -5.81 -8.17 1.09
C LYS A 34 -5.86 -9.70 1.19
N GLU A 35 -5.74 -10.41 0.08
CA GLU A 35 -5.68 -11.88 0.06
C GLU A 35 -4.49 -12.39 0.88
N ILE A 36 -3.31 -11.78 0.73
CA ILE A 36 -2.13 -12.11 1.53
C ILE A 36 -2.41 -11.88 3.02
N PHE A 37 -2.94 -10.72 3.42
CA PHE A 37 -3.24 -10.42 4.81
C PHE A 37 -4.23 -11.40 5.44
N ILE A 38 -5.26 -11.79 4.69
CA ILE A 38 -6.23 -12.81 5.12
C ILE A 38 -5.54 -14.16 5.32
N SER A 39 -4.61 -14.55 4.43
CA SER A 39 -3.88 -15.82 4.55
C SER A 39 -2.97 -15.90 5.78
N TYR A 40 -2.49 -14.74 6.30
CA TYR A 40 -1.75 -14.63 7.56
C TYR A 40 -2.64 -14.52 8.81
N LYS A 41 -3.95 -14.71 8.65
CA LYS A 41 -4.93 -14.59 9.76
C LYS A 41 -4.86 -13.22 10.44
N LEU A 42 -4.74 -12.16 9.65
CA LEU A 42 -4.82 -10.79 10.13
C LEU A 42 -6.27 -10.32 10.09
N ASP A 43 -6.74 -9.64 11.14
CA ASP A 43 -8.08 -9.08 11.21
C ASP A 43 -8.08 -7.61 10.73
N GLU A 44 -9.09 -7.23 9.95
CA GLU A 44 -9.18 -5.84 9.45
C GLU A 44 -9.53 -4.87 10.57
N ILE A 45 -8.81 -3.74 10.62
CA ILE A 45 -9.20 -2.57 11.42
C ILE A 45 -9.34 -1.34 10.52
N ARG A 46 -10.43 -0.60 10.72
CA ARG A 46 -10.68 0.68 10.03
C ARG A 46 -10.72 1.81 11.03
N THR A 47 -9.77 2.74 10.92
CA THR A 47 -9.71 3.94 11.75
C THR A 47 -10.17 5.17 10.97
N PRO A 48 -10.69 6.22 11.63
CA PRO A 48 -11.09 7.45 10.97
C PRO A 48 -9.93 8.12 10.22
N ALA A 49 -10.25 8.90 9.20
CA ALA A 49 -9.29 9.73 8.50
C ALA A 49 -8.85 10.95 9.32
N LEU A 50 -9.77 11.45 10.16
CA LEU A 50 -9.56 12.58 11.06
C LEU A 50 -9.32 12.08 12.48
N GLU A 51 -8.29 12.61 13.11
CA GLU A 51 -7.90 12.31 14.49
C GLU A 51 -7.64 13.60 15.26
N ASP A 52 -7.59 13.53 16.58
CA ASP A 52 -7.08 14.61 17.41
C ASP A 52 -5.61 14.89 17.05
N ALA A 53 -5.26 16.14 16.77
CA ALA A 53 -3.90 16.50 16.36
C ALA A 53 -2.83 16.08 17.40
N ASN A 54 -3.19 16.04 18.69
CA ASN A 54 -2.29 15.60 19.74
C ASN A 54 -1.89 14.12 19.65
N LEU A 55 -2.70 13.29 18.96
CA LEU A 55 -2.33 11.90 18.73
C LEU A 55 -0.97 11.80 18.04
N PHE A 56 -0.81 12.55 16.95
CA PHE A 56 0.42 12.51 16.15
C PHE A 56 1.58 13.24 16.82
N ASN A 57 1.32 14.35 17.50
CA ASN A 57 2.34 15.05 18.29
C ASN A 57 2.95 14.14 19.37
N ARG A 58 2.11 13.33 20.04
CA ARG A 58 2.59 12.38 21.06
C ARG A 58 3.22 11.13 20.45
N SER A 59 2.67 10.56 19.36
CA SER A 59 3.16 9.30 18.80
C SER A 59 4.47 9.47 18.03
N VAL A 60 4.48 10.32 17.01
CA VAL A 60 5.55 10.40 16.02
C VAL A 60 6.78 11.14 16.55
N GLY A 61 6.61 11.99 17.56
CA GLY A 61 7.68 12.80 18.19
C GLY A 61 7.89 14.15 17.50
N ASN A 62 8.23 15.15 18.32
CA ASN A 62 8.41 16.54 17.87
C ASN A 62 9.66 16.75 17.00
N THR A 63 10.48 15.71 16.78
CA THR A 63 11.71 15.80 15.98
C THR A 63 11.53 15.27 14.56
N SER A 64 10.40 14.61 14.26
CA SER A 64 10.13 14.09 12.91
C SER A 64 9.70 15.20 11.96
N ASP A 65 10.13 15.11 10.71
CA ASP A 65 9.69 16.03 9.64
C ASP A 65 8.17 15.97 9.46
N ILE A 66 7.55 14.80 9.68
CA ILE A 66 6.10 14.61 9.56
C ILE A 66 5.34 15.56 10.50
N VAL A 67 5.67 15.55 11.79
CA VAL A 67 4.96 16.40 12.78
C VAL A 67 5.25 17.88 12.54
N ASN A 68 6.51 18.21 12.20
CA ASN A 68 6.91 19.62 12.11
C ASN A 68 6.42 20.33 10.84
N LYS A 69 6.21 19.61 9.73
CA LYS A 69 6.01 20.27 8.42
C LYS A 69 4.97 19.59 7.50
N GLU A 70 4.61 18.34 7.78
CA GLU A 70 3.88 17.53 6.78
C GLU A 70 2.45 17.16 7.18
N ILE A 71 2.04 17.38 8.44
CA ILE A 71 0.68 17.09 8.89
C ILE A 71 -0.28 18.20 8.43
N TYR A 72 -1.43 17.79 7.88
CA TYR A 72 -2.58 18.68 7.68
C TYR A 72 -3.33 18.82 8.99
N ILE A 73 -3.28 20.01 9.60
CA ILE A 73 -3.98 20.36 10.84
C ILE A 73 -4.92 21.54 10.57
N PHE A 74 -6.14 21.47 11.09
CA PHE A 74 -7.13 22.54 11.04
C PHE A 74 -8.06 22.42 12.27
N ASN A 75 -8.77 23.49 12.58
CA ASN A 75 -9.73 23.48 13.67
C ASN A 75 -11.10 23.04 13.19
N ASP A 76 -11.81 22.26 14.00
CA ASP A 76 -13.21 21.96 13.80
C ASP A 76 -14.09 23.18 14.20
N ARG A 77 -15.40 23.03 14.10
CA ARG A 77 -16.34 24.10 14.45
C ARG A 77 -16.33 24.51 15.93
N ASN A 78 -15.71 23.70 16.79
CA ASN A 78 -15.58 23.94 18.23
C ASN A 78 -14.14 24.34 18.59
N ASP A 79 -13.36 24.83 17.63
CA ASP A 79 -11.94 25.20 17.78
C ASP A 79 -11.02 24.08 18.26
N LYS A 80 -11.44 22.82 18.12
CA LYS A 80 -10.58 21.68 18.43
C LYS A 80 -9.64 21.40 17.26
N ALA A 81 -8.33 21.32 17.53
CA ALA A 81 -7.33 20.96 16.54
C ALA A 81 -7.47 19.49 16.15
N ILE A 82 -7.78 19.26 14.88
CA ILE A 82 -7.87 17.94 14.25
C ILE A 82 -6.86 17.83 13.13
N ALA A 83 -6.44 16.61 12.81
CA ALA A 83 -5.47 16.33 11.79
C ALA A 83 -5.96 15.23 10.84
N LEU A 84 -5.62 15.35 9.56
CA LEU A 84 -5.67 14.21 8.65
C LEU A 84 -4.51 13.27 8.99
N ARG A 85 -4.80 11.97 9.14
CA ARG A 85 -3.80 10.97 9.55
C ARG A 85 -2.66 10.87 8.53
N PRO A 86 -1.38 11.05 8.95
CA PRO A 86 -0.22 10.92 8.07
C PRO A 86 0.30 9.47 7.97
N GLU A 87 -0.19 8.58 8.84
CA GLU A 87 0.14 7.17 8.94
C GLU A 87 -0.94 6.42 9.75
N GLY A 88 -0.93 5.08 9.75
CA GLY A 88 -2.00 4.29 10.35
C GLY A 88 -1.72 3.79 11.78
N THR A 89 -0.46 3.54 12.14
CA THR A 89 -0.07 2.90 13.41
C THR A 89 -0.58 3.63 14.64
N ALA A 90 -0.43 4.96 14.71
CA ALA A 90 -0.91 5.75 15.84
C ALA A 90 -2.43 5.64 16.03
N SER A 91 -3.18 5.66 14.92
CA SER A 91 -4.64 5.51 14.94
C SER A 91 -5.07 4.10 15.41
N VAL A 92 -4.33 3.06 15.01
CA VAL A 92 -4.56 1.68 15.49
C VAL A 92 -4.32 1.62 17.00
N ILE A 93 -3.18 2.10 17.49
CA ILE A 93 -2.87 2.07 18.92
C ILE A 93 -3.87 2.89 19.75
N ARG A 94 -4.27 4.07 19.28
CA ARG A 94 -5.34 4.86 19.93
C ARG A 94 -6.64 4.05 20.04
N SER A 95 -7.03 3.35 18.97
CA SER A 95 -8.24 2.52 18.95
C SER A 95 -8.15 1.35 19.95
N ILE A 96 -7.01 0.69 20.04
CA ILE A 96 -6.74 -0.40 21.00
C ILE A 96 -6.86 0.10 22.44
N ILE A 97 -6.29 1.26 22.75
CA ILE A 97 -6.38 1.88 24.08
C ILE A 97 -7.83 2.24 24.40
N GLU A 98 -8.50 2.95 23.51
CA GLU A 98 -9.90 3.40 23.69
C GLU A 98 -10.86 2.24 23.94
N LYS A 99 -10.66 1.12 23.26
CA LYS A 99 -11.46 -0.09 23.41
C LYS A 99 -11.02 -0.99 24.56
N LYS A 100 -9.97 -0.60 25.32
CA LYS A 100 -9.37 -1.38 26.42
C LYS A 100 -8.88 -2.77 25.99
N LEU A 101 -8.35 -2.85 24.77
CA LEU A 101 -7.81 -4.07 24.17
C LEU A 101 -6.28 -4.18 24.33
N ASP A 102 -5.65 -3.23 25.04
CA ASP A 102 -4.23 -3.16 25.31
C ASP A 102 -3.70 -4.17 26.37
N GLN A 103 -4.48 -5.23 26.60
CA GLN A 103 -4.12 -6.32 27.53
C GLN A 103 -4.05 -7.70 26.82
N THR A 104 -4.38 -7.73 25.54
CA THR A 104 -4.41 -8.96 24.73
C THR A 104 -3.58 -8.79 23.48
N SER A 105 -3.21 -9.91 22.87
CA SER A 105 -2.49 -9.89 21.59
C SER A 105 -3.45 -9.75 20.42
N HIS A 106 -3.01 -9.02 19.40
CA HIS A 106 -3.78 -8.78 18.17
C HIS A 106 -2.87 -8.90 16.96
N LYS A 107 -3.41 -9.38 15.86
CA LYS A 107 -2.82 -9.34 14.52
C LYS A 107 -3.79 -8.58 13.63
N LEU A 108 -3.45 -7.35 13.30
CA LEU A 108 -4.34 -6.42 12.61
C LEU A 108 -3.75 -5.97 11.28
N TRP A 109 -4.62 -5.66 10.31
CA TRP A 109 -4.24 -4.95 9.11
C TRP A 109 -5.21 -3.81 8.82
N TYR A 110 -4.69 -2.78 8.17
CA TYR A 110 -5.49 -1.67 7.65
C TYR A 110 -5.07 -1.32 6.23
N MET A 111 -5.98 -0.72 5.47
CA MET A 111 -5.71 -0.16 4.16
C MET A 111 -6.55 1.10 3.96
N GLY A 112 -5.95 2.14 3.40
CA GLY A 112 -6.68 3.35 3.09
C GLY A 112 -5.80 4.60 2.97
N PRO A 113 -6.44 5.76 2.74
CA PRO A 113 -5.73 6.99 2.44
C PRO A 113 -5.05 7.60 3.67
N MET A 114 -3.87 8.18 3.41
CA MET A 114 -3.05 8.97 4.33
C MET A 114 -2.73 10.31 3.68
N TRP A 115 -2.36 11.32 4.49
CA TRP A 115 -2.10 12.67 4.00
C TRP A 115 -0.82 13.23 4.58
N ARG A 116 0.09 13.68 3.68
CA ARG A 116 1.33 14.36 4.05
C ARG A 116 1.58 15.56 3.16
N TYR A 117 1.85 16.71 3.74
CA TYR A 117 2.18 17.93 3.01
C TYR A 117 3.64 17.89 2.51
N GLU A 118 3.94 16.90 1.67
CA GLU A 118 5.25 16.73 1.05
C GLU A 118 5.33 17.44 -0.31
N ARG A 119 6.57 17.64 -0.79
CA ARG A 119 6.79 18.06 -2.17
C ARG A 119 6.43 16.91 -3.10
N PRO A 120 5.46 17.08 -4.00
CA PRO A 120 5.03 16.01 -4.90
C PRO A 120 6.16 15.56 -5.84
N GLN A 121 6.28 14.27 -6.02
CA GLN A 121 7.17 13.63 -6.99
C GLN A 121 6.58 12.25 -7.35
N LYS A 122 7.16 11.57 -8.36
CA LYS A 122 6.68 10.24 -8.77
C LYS A 122 6.63 9.28 -7.57
N GLY A 123 5.50 8.60 -7.37
CA GLY A 123 5.27 7.70 -6.24
C GLY A 123 5.16 8.37 -4.86
N ARG A 124 5.15 9.72 -4.78
CA ARG A 124 4.90 10.50 -3.56
C ARG A 124 3.84 11.55 -3.80
N TYR A 125 2.71 11.32 -3.22
CA TYR A 125 1.55 12.19 -3.29
C TYR A 125 1.25 12.78 -1.91
N ARG A 126 0.52 13.90 -1.89
CA ARG A 126 0.01 14.50 -0.64
C ARG A 126 -1.15 13.73 -0.06
N GLN A 127 -1.90 13.04 -0.91
CA GLN A 127 -2.83 11.99 -0.55
C GLN A 127 -2.35 10.71 -1.22
N PHE A 128 -2.17 9.65 -0.45
CA PHE A 128 -1.71 8.35 -0.91
C PHE A 128 -2.31 7.24 -0.05
N ASN A 129 -2.33 6.00 -0.54
CA ASN A 129 -2.84 4.87 0.21
C ASN A 129 -1.70 4.10 0.89
N GLN A 130 -1.95 3.66 2.12
CA GLN A 130 -1.10 2.70 2.81
C GLN A 130 -1.87 1.41 3.08
N ALA A 131 -1.17 0.29 2.91
CA ALA A 131 -1.51 -0.98 3.53
C ALA A 131 -0.54 -1.19 4.70
N GLY A 132 -1.07 -1.47 5.89
CA GLY A 132 -0.25 -1.68 7.07
C GLY A 132 -0.70 -2.90 7.88
N VAL A 133 0.24 -3.45 8.62
CA VAL A 133 0.05 -4.59 9.51
C VAL A 133 0.64 -4.27 10.87
N GLU A 134 -0.08 -4.62 11.93
CA GLU A 134 0.33 -4.43 13.32
C GLU A 134 0.14 -5.74 14.10
N ILE A 135 1.23 -6.26 14.67
CA ILE A 135 1.22 -7.40 15.60
C ILE A 135 1.50 -6.85 16.99
N LEU A 136 0.49 -6.94 17.85
CA LEU A 136 0.46 -6.28 19.15
C LEU A 136 0.44 -7.31 20.28
N GLY A 137 1.06 -6.99 21.41
CA GLY A 137 1.02 -7.79 22.64
C GLY A 137 1.95 -9.01 22.65
N ILE A 138 2.87 -9.12 21.69
CA ILE A 138 3.81 -10.24 21.60
C ILE A 138 5.25 -9.71 21.66
N LYS A 139 6.02 -10.27 22.59
CA LYS A 139 7.44 -9.92 22.77
C LYS A 139 8.28 -10.28 21.54
N GLU A 140 9.46 -9.68 21.46
CA GLU A 140 10.44 -9.93 20.41
C GLU A 140 10.77 -11.42 20.25
N GLY A 141 10.95 -11.83 19.01
CA GLY A 141 11.25 -13.19 18.58
C GLY A 141 10.32 -13.62 17.42
N PHE A 142 9.25 -14.34 17.71
CA PHE A 142 8.34 -14.86 16.68
C PHE A 142 7.71 -13.76 15.76
N PRO A 143 7.30 -12.60 16.27
CA PRO A 143 6.67 -11.59 15.39
C PRO A 143 7.60 -11.03 14.32
N GLU A 144 8.91 -10.98 14.57
CA GLU A 144 9.90 -10.53 13.60
C GLU A 144 9.98 -11.50 12.42
N PHE A 145 10.00 -12.82 12.69
CA PHE A 145 9.99 -13.84 11.65
C PHE A 145 8.68 -13.81 10.86
N GLU A 146 7.53 -13.71 11.53
CA GLU A 146 6.22 -13.58 10.88
C GLU A 146 6.17 -12.35 9.97
N MET A 147 6.70 -11.22 10.43
CA MET A 147 6.70 -9.96 9.67
C MET A 147 7.60 -10.06 8.43
N ILE A 148 8.81 -10.62 8.56
CA ILE A 148 9.71 -10.80 7.41
C ILE A 148 9.16 -11.85 6.44
N SER A 149 8.56 -12.95 6.94
CA SER A 149 7.85 -13.92 6.11
C SER A 149 6.75 -13.25 5.26
N LEU A 150 5.97 -12.37 5.89
CA LEU A 150 4.93 -11.60 5.19
C LEU A 150 5.51 -10.70 4.09
N VAL A 151 6.63 -10.01 4.38
CA VAL A 151 7.33 -9.16 3.39
C VAL A 151 7.85 -10.01 2.22
N CYS A 152 8.48 -11.15 2.50
CA CYS A 152 8.93 -12.09 1.46
C CYS A 152 7.75 -12.60 0.61
N THR A 153 6.62 -12.91 1.26
CA THR A 153 5.40 -13.33 0.54
C THR A 153 4.89 -12.26 -0.40
N ILE A 154 4.90 -10.98 0.03
CA ILE A 154 4.51 -9.85 -0.83
C ILE A 154 5.47 -9.75 -2.03
N ILE A 155 6.78 -9.74 -1.80
CA ILE A 155 7.79 -9.65 -2.86
C ILE A 155 7.62 -10.78 -3.87
N ASN A 156 7.48 -12.02 -3.41
CA ASN A 156 7.37 -13.20 -4.28
C ASN A 156 6.03 -13.28 -5.00
N ARG A 157 4.93 -12.90 -4.37
CA ARG A 157 3.59 -12.91 -4.99
C ARG A 157 3.47 -11.96 -6.17
N PHE A 158 4.24 -10.86 -6.15
CA PHE A 158 4.30 -9.89 -7.24
C PHE A 158 5.52 -10.09 -8.16
N ASN A 159 6.30 -11.17 -7.96
CA ASN A 159 7.51 -11.49 -8.73
C ASN A 159 8.48 -10.30 -8.82
N LEU A 160 8.62 -9.52 -7.75
CA LEU A 160 9.50 -8.35 -7.75
C LEU A 160 10.95 -8.78 -7.87
N GLN A 161 11.62 -8.26 -8.89
CA GLN A 161 13.05 -8.41 -9.10
C GLN A 161 13.81 -7.23 -8.49
N ASN A 162 15.13 -7.35 -8.32
CA ASN A 162 15.99 -6.26 -7.86
C ASN A 162 15.55 -5.62 -6.53
N CYS A 163 14.99 -6.44 -5.64
CA CYS A 163 14.56 -6.03 -4.30
C CYS A 163 15.46 -6.65 -3.23
N SER A 164 15.71 -5.91 -2.16
CA SER A 164 16.30 -6.43 -0.93
C SER A 164 15.55 -5.96 0.30
N ILE A 165 15.68 -6.72 1.39
CA ILE A 165 15.14 -6.37 2.70
C ILE A 165 16.34 -6.04 3.58
N LYS A 166 16.47 -4.76 3.94
CA LYS A 166 17.44 -4.32 4.93
C LYS A 166 16.85 -4.47 6.32
N ILE A 167 17.64 -5.06 7.23
CA ILE A 167 17.25 -5.26 8.62
C ILE A 167 18.31 -4.67 9.56
N ASN A 168 17.87 -4.14 10.70
CA ASN A 168 18.73 -3.65 11.77
C ASN A 168 18.06 -3.83 13.12
N HIS A 169 18.81 -3.61 14.18
CA HIS A 169 18.32 -3.59 15.55
C HIS A 169 18.85 -2.37 16.30
N LEU A 170 17.95 -1.54 16.84
CA LEU A 170 18.33 -0.29 17.51
C LEU A 170 18.73 -0.49 18.98
N GLY A 171 18.68 -1.74 19.47
CA GLY A 171 18.97 -2.07 20.86
C GLY A 171 17.88 -1.64 21.84
N THR A 172 18.19 -1.71 23.13
CA THR A 172 17.36 -1.13 24.19
C THR A 172 17.41 0.40 24.16
N LYS A 173 16.62 1.06 24.98
CA LYS A 173 16.68 2.52 25.14
C LYS A 173 18.07 2.99 25.56
N GLU A 174 18.71 2.25 26.46
CA GLU A 174 20.07 2.51 26.97
C GLU A 174 21.12 2.32 25.87
N ASN A 175 21.05 1.22 25.10
CA ASN A 175 21.93 0.97 23.97
C ASN A 175 21.84 2.10 22.94
N LYS A 176 20.61 2.47 22.57
CA LYS A 176 20.31 3.55 21.64
C LYS A 176 20.87 4.88 22.10
N GLN A 177 20.74 5.21 23.41
CA GLN A 177 21.27 6.45 23.98
C GLN A 177 22.80 6.45 23.96
N ALA A 178 23.45 5.36 24.40
CA ALA A 178 24.91 5.24 24.37
C ALA A 178 25.47 5.40 22.95
N PHE A 179 24.82 4.81 21.96
CA PHE A 179 25.19 5.00 20.55
C PHE A 179 25.02 6.46 20.10
N CYS A 180 23.88 7.10 20.43
CA CYS A 180 23.67 8.51 20.13
C CYS A 180 24.76 9.41 20.71
N ASP A 181 25.12 9.17 21.99
CA ASP A 181 26.19 9.94 22.67
C ASP A 181 27.56 9.76 21.98
N ALA A 182 27.88 8.52 21.60
CA ALA A 182 29.09 8.23 20.87
C ALA A 182 29.10 8.89 19.48
N LEU A 183 27.98 8.86 18.75
CA LEU A 183 27.84 9.50 17.44
C LEU A 183 27.98 11.03 17.53
N VAL A 184 27.36 11.66 18.55
CA VAL A 184 27.48 13.09 18.83
C VAL A 184 28.94 13.44 19.12
N LYS A 185 29.59 12.67 20.00
CA LYS A 185 31.00 12.87 20.35
C LYS A 185 31.92 12.76 19.14
N TYR A 186 31.68 11.76 18.29
CA TYR A 186 32.44 11.55 17.06
C TYR A 186 32.26 12.71 16.08
N LEU A 187 31.04 13.19 15.85
CA LEU A 187 30.76 14.26 14.88
C LEU A 187 31.06 15.68 15.40
N GLN A 188 31.29 15.85 16.69
CA GLN A 188 31.57 17.15 17.31
C GLN A 188 32.72 17.92 16.63
N PRO A 189 33.89 17.30 16.30
CA PRO A 189 35.02 17.99 15.62
C PRO A 189 34.67 18.39 14.19
N PHE A 190 33.66 17.76 13.57
CA PHE A 190 33.29 17.95 12.16
C PHE A 190 32.08 18.84 11.95
N LYS A 191 31.60 19.54 13.00
CA LYS A 191 30.37 20.34 12.93
C LYS A 191 30.35 21.36 11.79
N ASP A 192 31.47 21.99 11.53
CA ASP A 192 31.59 23.00 10.47
C ASP A 192 31.51 22.39 9.04
N SER A 193 31.64 21.07 8.94
CA SER A 193 31.52 20.33 7.68
C SER A 193 30.09 19.79 7.45
N LEU A 194 29.22 19.83 8.45
CA LEU A 194 27.85 19.41 8.36
C LEU A 194 26.97 20.54 7.83
N ASP A 195 25.96 20.20 7.02
CA ASP A 195 24.98 21.18 6.61
C ASP A 195 23.99 21.51 7.76
N ASN A 196 23.22 22.60 7.61
CA ASN A 196 22.28 23.07 8.64
C ASN A 196 21.22 22.02 9.01
N LYS A 197 20.83 21.16 8.07
CA LYS A 197 19.85 20.10 8.31
C LYS A 197 20.43 19.00 9.17
N ASP A 198 21.64 18.57 8.88
CA ASP A 198 22.35 17.54 9.65
C ASP A 198 22.80 18.04 11.03
N LEU A 199 23.15 19.33 11.16
CA LEU A 199 23.37 19.97 12.47
C LEU A 199 22.10 19.95 13.34
N GLN A 200 20.93 20.24 12.75
CA GLN A 200 19.66 20.16 13.45
C GLN A 200 19.31 18.71 13.85
N ARG A 201 19.60 17.74 12.98
CA ARG A 201 19.42 16.31 13.28
C ARG A 201 20.33 15.89 14.43
N LEU A 202 21.61 16.25 14.36
CA LEU A 202 22.59 15.92 15.40
C LEU A 202 22.17 16.46 16.78
N SER A 203 21.56 17.64 16.84
CA SER A 203 21.13 18.25 18.09
C SER A 203 19.79 17.68 18.64
N LYS A 204 18.86 17.29 17.75
CA LYS A 204 17.50 16.87 18.15
C LYS A 204 17.34 15.36 18.21
N ASN A 205 17.85 14.64 17.23
CA ASN A 205 17.81 13.19 17.12
C ASN A 205 19.03 12.70 16.31
N PRO A 206 20.17 12.40 16.97
CA PRO A 206 21.42 12.04 16.32
C PRO A 206 21.31 10.89 15.36
N LEU A 207 20.44 9.89 15.62
CA LEU A 207 20.22 8.77 14.71
C LEU A 207 19.80 9.21 13.30
N ARG A 208 19.08 10.34 13.19
CA ARG A 208 18.63 10.86 11.89
C ARG A 208 19.78 11.38 10.99
N VAL A 209 20.99 11.54 11.55
CA VAL A 209 22.16 11.91 10.75
C VAL A 209 22.56 10.75 9.84
N LEU A 210 22.31 9.49 10.25
CA LEU A 210 22.54 8.30 9.41
C LEU A 210 21.72 8.32 8.11
N ASP A 211 20.56 8.96 8.12
CA ASP A 211 19.70 9.19 6.92
C ASP A 211 20.15 10.40 6.07
N SER A 212 21.31 10.98 6.31
CA SER A 212 21.76 12.14 5.55
C SER A 212 21.94 11.80 4.08
N LYS A 213 21.51 12.71 3.20
CA LYS A 213 21.76 12.64 1.75
C LYS A 213 22.97 13.50 1.33
N SER A 214 23.61 14.17 2.30
CA SER A 214 24.81 14.94 2.06
C SER A 214 26.00 14.02 1.85
N ILE A 215 26.67 14.11 0.70
CA ILE A 215 27.87 13.31 0.38
C ILE A 215 28.93 13.48 1.45
N LYS A 216 29.17 14.73 1.90
CA LYS A 216 30.13 15.03 2.96
C LYS A 216 29.80 14.34 4.27
N THR A 217 28.54 14.38 4.67
CA THR A 217 28.08 13.69 5.89
C THR A 217 28.23 12.19 5.75
N GLN A 218 27.86 11.62 4.60
CA GLN A 218 28.03 10.18 4.34
C GLN A 218 29.49 9.73 4.37
N GLU A 219 30.42 10.56 3.89
CA GLU A 219 31.87 10.27 3.98
C GLU A 219 32.33 10.23 5.44
N LEU A 220 31.92 11.21 6.26
CA LEU A 220 32.23 11.23 7.68
C LEU A 220 31.65 10.02 8.43
N LEU A 221 30.47 9.55 8.03
CA LEU A 221 29.79 8.42 8.67
C LEU A 221 30.46 7.06 8.37
N LYS A 222 31.34 6.95 7.38
CA LYS A 222 32.03 5.69 7.09
C LYS A 222 32.91 5.21 8.25
N ASP A 223 33.51 6.14 8.99
CA ASP A 223 34.37 5.85 10.11
C ASP A 223 33.70 6.11 11.47
N ALA A 224 32.38 6.39 11.46
CA ALA A 224 31.61 6.63 12.66
C ALA A 224 31.40 5.34 13.47
N PRO A 225 31.16 5.45 14.79
CA PRO A 225 30.74 4.30 15.60
C PRO A 225 29.54 3.60 14.96
N SER A 226 29.54 2.26 14.99
CA SER A 226 28.43 1.45 14.49
C SER A 226 27.50 1.06 15.65
N ILE A 227 26.19 1.08 15.43
CA ILE A 227 25.22 0.61 16.44
C ILE A 227 25.46 -0.85 16.83
N LYS A 228 26.06 -1.65 15.95
CA LYS A 228 26.47 -3.03 16.22
C LYS A 228 27.32 -3.18 17.49
N ASP A 229 28.12 -2.18 17.81
CA ASP A 229 29.04 -2.23 18.96
C ASP A 229 28.32 -1.92 20.29
N PHE A 230 27.08 -1.47 20.24
CA PHE A 230 26.26 -1.07 21.37
C PHE A 230 25.11 -2.02 21.67
N ILE A 231 24.67 -2.84 20.72
CA ILE A 231 23.59 -3.82 20.90
C ILE A 231 24.15 -5.14 21.46
N ASP A 232 23.28 -5.89 22.13
CA ASP A 232 23.67 -7.16 22.74
C ASP A 232 23.77 -8.31 21.73
N LYS A 233 24.35 -9.41 22.18
CA LYS A 233 24.52 -10.63 21.35
C LYS A 233 23.17 -11.24 20.93
N THR A 234 22.14 -11.10 21.75
CA THR A 234 20.80 -11.63 21.45
C THR A 234 20.20 -10.91 20.23
N SER A 235 20.30 -9.59 20.22
CA SER A 235 19.87 -8.76 19.07
C SER A 235 20.65 -9.10 17.78
N ILE A 236 21.97 -9.27 17.88
CA ILE A 236 22.80 -9.68 16.73
C ILE A 236 22.40 -11.07 16.23
N ASN A 237 22.16 -12.00 17.15
CA ASN A 237 21.76 -13.36 16.79
C ASN A 237 20.37 -13.38 16.14
N LEU A 238 19.42 -12.57 16.60
CA LEU A 238 18.11 -12.42 15.96
C LEU A 238 18.25 -11.97 14.49
N LEU A 239 19.06 -10.92 14.24
CA LEU A 239 19.31 -10.47 12.87
C LEU A 239 19.90 -11.57 11.98
N ARG A 240 20.89 -12.29 12.48
CA ARG A 240 21.54 -13.39 11.74
C ARG A 240 20.57 -14.56 11.50
N SER A 241 19.75 -14.91 12.50
CA SER A 241 18.77 -15.99 12.36
C SER A 241 17.74 -15.65 11.30
N ILE A 242 17.21 -14.40 11.29
CA ILE A 242 16.27 -13.94 10.26
C ILE A 242 16.93 -13.96 8.87
N GLN A 243 18.14 -13.43 8.75
CA GLN A 243 18.87 -13.44 7.49
C GLN A 243 19.08 -14.86 6.95
N ASN A 244 19.51 -15.80 7.80
CA ASN A 244 19.77 -17.17 7.39
C ASN A 244 18.49 -17.92 7.01
N GLU A 245 17.40 -17.74 7.78
CA GLU A 245 16.15 -18.47 7.59
C GLU A 245 15.42 -18.07 6.30
N PHE A 246 15.53 -16.83 5.88
CA PHE A 246 14.80 -16.30 4.70
C PHE A 246 15.72 -16.04 3.49
N SER A 247 16.99 -16.44 3.56
CA SER A 247 17.98 -16.19 2.48
C SER A 247 17.65 -16.85 1.15
N ASP A 248 16.90 -17.94 1.15
CA ASP A 248 16.42 -18.66 -0.03
C ASP A 248 15.14 -18.05 -0.63
N LEU A 249 14.44 -17.22 0.13
CA LEU A 249 13.20 -16.56 -0.29
C LEU A 249 13.41 -15.15 -0.79
N CYS A 250 14.28 -14.38 -0.14
CA CYS A 250 14.56 -12.98 -0.46
C CYS A 250 16.02 -12.61 -0.15
N ASN A 251 16.53 -11.60 -0.85
CA ASN A 251 17.81 -10.99 -0.46
C ASN A 251 17.64 -10.19 0.83
N ILE A 252 18.24 -10.65 1.95
CA ILE A 252 18.19 -9.99 3.25
C ILE A 252 19.58 -9.50 3.65
N GLU A 253 19.68 -8.21 3.92
CA GLU A 253 20.93 -7.52 4.26
C GLU A 253 20.84 -6.97 5.69
N ILE A 254 21.84 -7.29 6.53
CA ILE A 254 22.00 -6.62 7.82
C ILE A 254 22.69 -5.28 7.55
N ASP A 255 21.96 -4.18 7.73
CA ASP A 255 22.46 -2.82 7.53
C ASP A 255 22.40 -2.04 8.85
N TYR A 256 23.53 -1.97 9.55
CA TYR A 256 23.63 -1.30 10.85
C TYR A 256 23.49 0.24 10.75
N SER A 257 23.41 0.82 9.56
CA SER A 257 23.09 2.23 9.35
C SER A 257 21.59 2.49 9.17
N LEU A 258 20.78 1.43 8.98
CA LEU A 258 19.33 1.56 8.77
C LEU A 258 18.67 2.16 10.01
N VAL A 259 18.03 3.30 9.83
CA VAL A 259 17.15 3.95 10.80
C VAL A 259 15.82 4.29 10.14
N ARG A 260 14.77 4.51 10.94
CA ARG A 260 13.44 4.81 10.43
C ARG A 260 13.03 6.26 10.66
N GLY A 261 12.14 6.76 9.79
CA GLY A 261 11.68 8.13 9.78
C GLY A 261 10.78 8.56 10.94
N LEU A 262 10.42 7.66 11.84
CA LEU A 262 9.51 7.89 12.97
C LEU A 262 10.22 7.58 14.29
N ASP A 263 10.07 8.47 15.28
CA ASP A 263 10.85 8.40 16.53
C ASP A 263 10.37 7.32 17.51
N TYR A 264 9.25 6.68 17.23
CA TYR A 264 8.70 5.64 18.12
C TYR A 264 9.39 4.27 17.96
N TYR A 265 10.19 4.06 16.92
CA TYR A 265 10.83 2.78 16.71
C TYR A 265 11.86 2.44 17.80
N SER A 266 11.82 1.17 18.21
CA SER A 266 12.70 0.56 19.21
C SER A 266 13.03 -0.88 18.80
N GLY A 267 14.22 -1.38 19.13
CA GLY A 267 14.56 -2.77 18.80
C GLY A 267 14.69 -3.01 17.29
N PHE A 268 14.08 -4.10 16.80
CA PHE A 268 14.13 -4.51 15.40
C PHE A 268 13.48 -3.51 14.44
N VAL A 269 14.16 -3.20 13.34
CA VAL A 269 13.66 -2.36 12.25
C VAL A 269 14.02 -2.97 10.89
N PHE A 270 13.20 -2.73 9.88
CA PHE A 270 13.43 -3.23 8.53
C PHE A 270 12.85 -2.32 7.45
N GLU A 271 13.34 -2.50 6.25
CA GLU A 271 12.93 -1.76 5.06
C GLU A 271 13.09 -2.62 3.81
N ALA A 272 12.05 -2.72 3.00
CA ALA A 272 12.16 -3.34 1.69
C ALA A 272 12.38 -2.26 0.63
N ILE A 273 13.45 -2.41 -0.13
CA ILE A 273 13.91 -1.47 -1.13
C ILE A 273 13.97 -2.11 -2.52
N SER A 274 13.87 -1.27 -3.56
CA SER A 274 14.08 -1.69 -4.95
C SER A 274 14.91 -0.64 -5.68
N SER A 275 15.94 -1.10 -6.41
CA SER A 275 16.76 -0.22 -7.24
C SER A 275 15.99 0.48 -8.37
N GLU A 276 14.80 0.00 -8.70
CA GLU A 276 13.94 0.56 -9.75
C GLU A 276 13.23 1.87 -9.33
N LEU A 277 13.17 2.16 -8.03
CA LEU A 277 12.55 3.38 -7.49
C LEU A 277 13.48 4.60 -7.44
N GLY A 278 14.75 4.45 -7.82
CA GLY A 278 15.72 5.54 -7.83
C GLY A 278 16.18 5.98 -6.43
N ALA A 279 16.40 7.28 -6.22
CA ALA A 279 17.05 7.83 -5.01
C ALA A 279 16.24 7.62 -3.70
N GLN A 280 15.01 7.21 -3.79
CA GLN A 280 14.15 6.84 -2.67
C GLN A 280 13.58 5.46 -2.94
N ASP A 281 14.39 4.47 -2.65
CA ASP A 281 14.24 3.08 -3.06
C ASP A 281 13.28 2.26 -2.18
N SER A 282 12.86 2.79 -1.03
CA SER A 282 11.98 2.07 -0.10
C SER A 282 10.51 2.13 -0.52
N PHE A 283 9.86 0.97 -0.60
CA PHE A 283 8.42 0.83 -0.86
C PHE A 283 7.64 0.30 0.36
N LEU A 284 8.32 -0.35 1.29
CA LEU A 284 7.74 -0.89 2.51
C LEU A 284 8.74 -0.71 3.65
N GLY A 285 8.24 -0.45 4.85
CA GLY A 285 9.11 -0.42 5.99
C GLY A 285 8.36 -0.54 7.31
N GLY A 286 9.08 -1.01 8.33
CA GLY A 286 8.50 -1.32 9.62
C GLY A 286 9.53 -1.49 10.73
N GLY A 287 9.06 -2.04 11.84
CA GLY A 287 9.87 -2.34 13.02
C GLY A 287 9.07 -2.34 14.31
N ARG A 288 9.76 -2.60 15.40
CA ARG A 288 9.19 -2.57 16.77
C ARG A 288 8.96 -1.17 17.28
N TYR A 289 7.91 -1.02 18.06
CA TYR A 289 7.53 0.24 18.73
C TYR A 289 6.88 -0.03 20.09
N ASP A 290 7.53 -0.80 20.92
CA ASP A 290 7.01 -1.35 22.20
C ASP A 290 6.49 -0.28 23.17
N HIS A 291 7.05 0.93 23.13
CA HIS A 291 6.71 2.00 24.06
C HIS A 291 5.57 2.92 23.57
N LEU A 292 5.07 2.74 22.32
CA LEU A 292 4.11 3.67 21.75
C LEU A 292 2.77 3.62 22.47
N CYS A 293 2.26 2.44 22.80
CA CYS A 293 1.00 2.29 23.52
C CYS A 293 1.02 3.01 24.87
N LYS A 294 2.08 2.80 25.67
CA LYS A 294 2.28 3.48 26.95
C LYS A 294 2.43 4.99 26.80
N LYS A 295 3.15 5.45 25.78
CA LYS A 295 3.32 6.89 25.47
C LYS A 295 1.98 7.56 25.14
N LEU A 296 1.03 6.82 24.57
CA LEU A 296 -0.32 7.29 24.26
C LEU A 296 -1.32 7.11 25.40
N GLY A 297 -0.89 6.61 26.57
CA GLY A 297 -1.70 6.47 27.78
C GLY A 297 -2.31 5.08 27.99
N GLY A 298 -1.91 4.09 27.20
CA GLY A 298 -2.25 2.68 27.39
C GLY A 298 -1.24 1.93 28.27
N LYS A 299 -1.30 0.61 28.27
CA LYS A 299 -0.37 -0.27 28.96
C LYS A 299 0.90 -0.51 28.15
N ASP A 300 1.91 -1.15 28.78
CA ASP A 300 3.04 -1.70 28.03
C ASP A 300 2.53 -2.81 27.10
N LEU A 301 2.64 -2.59 25.81
CA LEU A 301 2.16 -3.49 24.76
C LEU A 301 3.27 -3.68 23.73
N PRO A 302 4.09 -4.73 23.85
CA PRO A 302 5.12 -5.02 22.85
C PRO A 302 4.50 -5.11 21.46
N SER A 303 5.04 -4.38 20.50
CA SER A 303 4.38 -4.18 19.22
C SER A 303 5.38 -4.07 18.07
N ILE A 304 5.05 -4.70 16.95
CA ILE A 304 5.78 -4.57 15.68
C ILE A 304 4.77 -4.33 14.56
N GLY A 305 5.13 -3.50 13.60
CA GLY A 305 4.27 -3.26 12.45
C GLY A 305 5.05 -2.88 11.20
N MET A 306 4.32 -2.85 10.09
CA MET A 306 4.84 -2.37 8.81
C MET A 306 3.81 -1.54 8.08
N ALA A 307 4.29 -0.70 7.17
CA ALA A 307 3.45 -0.01 6.21
C ALA A 307 4.07 -0.04 4.81
N LEU A 308 3.23 -0.27 3.81
CA LEU A 308 3.54 -0.28 2.39
C LEU A 308 2.77 0.87 1.72
N GLY A 309 3.46 1.70 0.94
CA GLY A 309 2.83 2.75 0.13
C GLY A 309 2.30 2.16 -1.17
N ILE A 310 0.97 2.11 -1.34
CA ILE A 310 0.31 1.40 -2.45
C ILE A 310 0.72 1.99 -3.81
N GLU A 311 0.69 3.31 -3.99
CA GLU A 311 1.03 3.96 -5.25
C GLU A 311 2.49 3.71 -5.63
N ARG A 312 3.39 3.80 -4.65
CA ARG A 312 4.82 3.53 -4.87
C ARG A 312 5.07 2.08 -5.20
N PHE A 313 4.38 1.17 -4.56
CA PHE A 313 4.45 -0.25 -4.83
C PHE A 313 3.89 -0.58 -6.24
N ALA A 314 2.79 0.05 -6.63
CA ALA A 314 2.19 -0.11 -7.95
C ALA A 314 3.12 0.33 -9.09
N ASP A 315 4.06 1.26 -8.84
CA ASP A 315 5.09 1.63 -9.82
C ASP A 315 6.10 0.50 -10.09
N LEU A 316 6.30 -0.41 -9.15
CA LEU A 316 7.22 -1.56 -9.26
C LEU A 316 6.60 -2.78 -9.94
N VAL A 317 5.28 -2.92 -9.86
CA VAL A 317 4.64 -4.16 -10.29
C VAL A 317 4.22 -4.11 -11.75
N SER A 318 4.45 -5.23 -12.44
CA SER A 318 3.79 -5.55 -13.69
C SER A 318 2.62 -6.46 -13.38
N ILE A 319 1.40 -5.98 -13.58
CA ILE A 319 0.19 -6.77 -13.36
C ILE A 319 -0.43 -7.02 -14.72
N ASP A 320 -0.46 -8.29 -15.11
CA ASP A 320 -1.28 -8.72 -16.22
C ASP A 320 -2.75 -8.51 -15.85
N ALA A 321 -3.49 -7.88 -16.74
CA ALA A 321 -4.91 -7.74 -16.52
C ALA A 321 -5.52 -9.15 -16.32
N PRO A 322 -6.35 -9.34 -15.29
CA PRO A 322 -7.04 -10.60 -15.14
C PRO A 322 -7.75 -10.91 -16.47
N SER A 323 -7.59 -12.12 -16.94
CA SER A 323 -8.26 -12.59 -18.17
C SER A 323 -9.77 -12.79 -17.89
N ARG A 324 -10.43 -11.73 -17.45
CA ARG A 324 -11.89 -11.73 -17.36
C ARG A 324 -12.42 -11.63 -18.75
N LYS A 325 -13.23 -12.58 -19.15
CA LYS A 325 -13.94 -12.47 -20.42
C LYS A 325 -14.87 -11.28 -20.40
N ILE A 326 -14.79 -10.48 -21.46
CA ILE A 326 -15.65 -9.31 -21.65
C ILE A 326 -16.68 -9.64 -22.68
N VAL A 327 -17.93 -9.48 -22.31
CA VAL A 327 -19.08 -9.69 -23.21
C VAL A 327 -19.79 -8.37 -23.41
N SER A 328 -19.83 -7.90 -24.66
CA SER A 328 -20.61 -6.72 -25.03
C SER A 328 -22.05 -7.11 -25.36
N PHE A 329 -23.00 -6.55 -24.65
CA PHE A 329 -24.42 -6.78 -24.87
C PHE A 329 -25.03 -5.63 -25.68
N LEU A 330 -25.40 -5.93 -26.94
CA LEU A 330 -25.80 -4.95 -27.94
C LEU A 330 -27.30 -5.02 -28.19
N VAL A 331 -28.04 -4.00 -27.75
CA VAL A 331 -29.45 -3.83 -28.07
C VAL A 331 -29.59 -2.98 -29.34
N VAL A 332 -30.27 -3.49 -30.37
CA VAL A 332 -30.30 -2.87 -31.70
C VAL A 332 -31.48 -1.93 -31.89
N THR A 333 -32.48 -1.96 -31.02
CA THR A 333 -33.66 -1.08 -31.12
C THR A 333 -34.05 -0.49 -29.76
N SER A 334 -34.57 0.74 -29.77
CA SER A 334 -34.92 1.49 -28.55
C SER A 334 -36.21 1.00 -27.84
N ASN A 335 -37.10 0.29 -28.56
CA ASN A 335 -38.40 -0.12 -27.98
C ASN A 335 -38.36 -1.40 -27.15
N LEU A 336 -37.17 -2.05 -26.99
CA LEU A 336 -37.01 -3.37 -26.40
C LEU A 336 -36.11 -3.40 -25.17
N GLU A 337 -35.73 -2.22 -24.69
CA GLU A 337 -34.71 -2.05 -23.64
C GLU A 337 -35.09 -2.83 -22.37
N SER A 338 -36.35 -2.79 -21.90
CA SER A 338 -36.72 -3.44 -20.64
C SER A 338 -36.60 -4.97 -20.68
N LYS A 339 -36.90 -5.61 -21.84
CA LYS A 339 -36.73 -7.07 -22.00
C LYS A 339 -35.26 -7.45 -22.10
N ALA A 340 -34.50 -6.69 -22.89
CA ALA A 340 -33.06 -6.90 -23.04
C ALA A 340 -32.32 -6.73 -21.70
N TYR A 341 -32.70 -5.73 -20.89
CA TYR A 341 -32.14 -5.56 -19.55
C TYR A 341 -32.42 -6.72 -18.60
N LYS A 342 -33.62 -7.35 -18.67
CA LYS A 342 -33.91 -8.54 -17.88
C LYS A 342 -32.98 -9.69 -18.23
N ILE A 343 -32.74 -9.93 -19.53
CA ILE A 343 -31.78 -10.95 -20.00
C ILE A 343 -30.38 -10.65 -19.50
N ALA A 344 -29.90 -9.42 -19.68
CA ALA A 344 -28.60 -9.01 -19.21
C ALA A 344 -28.43 -9.13 -17.69
N HIS A 345 -29.48 -8.82 -16.91
CA HIS A 345 -29.50 -9.01 -15.48
C HIS A 345 -29.34 -10.48 -15.09
N GLN A 346 -30.08 -11.35 -15.75
CA GLN A 346 -29.96 -12.79 -15.52
C GLN A 346 -28.57 -13.33 -15.86
N LEU A 347 -27.99 -12.92 -17.02
CA LEU A 347 -26.63 -13.27 -17.39
C LEU A 347 -25.61 -12.88 -16.33
N ARG A 348 -25.65 -11.64 -15.83
CA ARG A 348 -24.77 -11.18 -14.74
C ARG A 348 -24.87 -12.00 -13.46
N SER A 349 -26.03 -12.58 -13.20
CA SER A 349 -26.25 -13.44 -12.03
C SER A 349 -25.68 -14.84 -12.18
N LEU A 350 -25.52 -15.33 -13.41
CA LEU A 350 -25.06 -16.69 -13.73
C LEU A 350 -23.55 -16.87 -13.56
N ASN A 351 -22.75 -15.88 -13.96
CA ASN A 351 -21.31 -15.97 -13.90
C ASN A 351 -20.67 -14.62 -13.50
N LYS A 352 -20.24 -14.52 -12.24
CA LYS A 352 -19.64 -13.30 -11.67
C LYS A 352 -18.22 -13.03 -12.18
N LYS A 353 -17.58 -13.98 -12.86
CA LYS A 353 -16.23 -13.82 -13.41
C LYS A 353 -16.22 -13.12 -14.76
N ILE A 354 -17.38 -13.02 -15.43
CA ILE A 354 -17.53 -12.37 -16.72
C ILE A 354 -17.93 -10.91 -16.52
N VAL A 355 -17.32 -10.03 -17.29
CA VAL A 355 -17.73 -8.63 -17.40
C VAL A 355 -18.76 -8.51 -18.52
N LEU A 356 -20.00 -8.18 -18.18
CA LEU A 356 -21.06 -7.89 -19.15
C LEU A 356 -21.27 -6.39 -19.28
N ASP A 357 -20.82 -5.80 -20.40
CA ASP A 357 -21.08 -4.40 -20.74
C ASP A 357 -22.30 -4.26 -21.65
N ILE A 358 -23.28 -3.46 -21.20
CA ILE A 358 -24.44 -3.10 -22.01
C ILE A 358 -24.15 -1.76 -22.67
N HIS A 359 -24.19 -1.74 -24.01
CA HIS A 359 -23.98 -0.50 -24.74
C HIS A 359 -25.20 0.43 -24.62
N LEU A 360 -25.11 1.40 -23.72
CA LEU A 360 -26.18 2.33 -23.38
C LEU A 360 -26.37 3.45 -24.44
N SER A 361 -25.38 3.68 -25.31
CA SER A 361 -25.45 4.75 -26.31
C SER A 361 -26.34 4.34 -27.50
N GLU A 362 -27.06 5.29 -28.04
CA GLU A 362 -27.71 5.15 -29.35
C GLU A 362 -26.65 4.91 -30.44
N GLY A 363 -27.06 4.24 -31.52
CA GLY A 363 -26.14 4.00 -32.65
C GLY A 363 -26.50 2.74 -33.42
N SER A 364 -25.96 2.64 -34.64
CA SER A 364 -26.11 1.44 -35.47
C SER A 364 -25.36 0.24 -34.90
N LEU A 365 -25.79 -0.98 -35.22
CA LEU A 365 -25.09 -2.22 -34.87
C LEU A 365 -23.61 -2.18 -35.24
N LYS A 366 -23.27 -1.61 -36.40
CA LYS A 366 -21.89 -1.47 -36.88
C LYS A 366 -21.08 -0.58 -35.91
N SER A 367 -21.67 0.53 -35.42
CA SER A 367 -21.01 1.42 -34.45
C SER A 367 -20.81 0.71 -33.11
N LYS A 368 -21.81 -0.03 -32.61
CA LYS A 368 -21.75 -0.76 -31.36
C LYS A 368 -20.72 -1.90 -31.41
N LEU A 369 -20.66 -2.63 -32.52
CA LEU A 369 -19.61 -3.67 -32.74
C LEU A 369 -18.19 -3.07 -32.79
N ARG A 370 -18.03 -1.91 -33.46
CA ARG A 370 -16.74 -1.21 -33.47
C ARG A 370 -16.29 -0.82 -32.06
N ARG A 371 -17.23 -0.39 -31.24
CA ARG A 371 -16.94 -0.07 -29.83
C ARG A 371 -16.60 -1.33 -29.05
N ALA A 372 -17.35 -2.42 -29.19
CA ALA A 372 -17.06 -3.71 -28.54
C ALA A 372 -15.63 -4.21 -28.86
N ASN A 373 -15.21 -4.08 -30.13
CA ASN A 373 -13.85 -4.41 -30.54
C ASN A 373 -12.80 -3.47 -29.91
N LYS A 374 -13.09 -2.16 -29.83
CA LYS A 374 -12.20 -1.20 -29.17
C LYS A 374 -12.04 -1.50 -27.68
N ASP A 375 -13.10 -1.96 -27.05
CA ASP A 375 -13.12 -2.32 -25.63
C ASP A 375 -12.58 -3.75 -25.38
N ASN A 376 -12.00 -4.40 -26.43
CA ASN A 376 -11.43 -5.75 -26.41
C ASN A 376 -12.41 -6.81 -25.87
N ALA A 377 -13.68 -6.71 -26.22
CA ALA A 377 -14.66 -7.72 -25.85
C ALA A 377 -14.37 -9.06 -26.59
N ASP A 378 -14.49 -10.18 -25.86
CA ASP A 378 -14.33 -11.52 -26.43
C ASP A 378 -15.55 -11.94 -27.24
N TYR A 379 -16.73 -11.48 -26.78
CA TYR A 379 -18.01 -11.83 -27.41
C TYR A 379 -18.92 -10.60 -27.49
N ALA A 380 -19.74 -10.58 -28.53
CA ALA A 380 -20.91 -9.72 -28.61
C ALA A 380 -22.18 -10.55 -28.56
N ILE A 381 -23.11 -10.22 -27.66
CA ILE A 381 -24.48 -10.73 -27.65
C ILE A 381 -25.36 -9.65 -28.26
N ILE A 382 -26.04 -9.95 -29.33
CA ILE A 382 -26.85 -9.00 -30.10
C ILE A 382 -28.31 -9.40 -29.93
N ILE A 383 -29.15 -8.42 -29.57
CA ILE A 383 -30.60 -8.60 -29.44
C ILE A 383 -31.31 -7.46 -30.15
N GLY A 384 -32.10 -7.82 -31.14
CA GLY A 384 -32.99 -6.94 -31.87
C GLY A 384 -34.46 -7.35 -31.72
N GLU A 385 -35.34 -6.76 -32.57
CA GLU A 385 -36.78 -7.08 -32.53
C GLU A 385 -37.07 -8.52 -32.88
N ASP A 386 -36.41 -9.05 -33.89
CA ASP A 386 -36.63 -10.43 -34.38
C ASP A 386 -36.13 -11.44 -33.36
N GLU A 387 -35.00 -11.17 -32.72
CA GLU A 387 -34.47 -12.05 -31.69
C GLU A 387 -35.41 -12.13 -30.50
N LEU A 388 -35.97 -10.99 -30.05
CA LEU A 388 -36.91 -10.99 -28.92
C LEU A 388 -38.27 -11.60 -29.27
N LYS A 389 -38.74 -11.44 -30.51
CA LYS A 389 -40.00 -12.10 -30.94
C LYS A 389 -39.84 -13.61 -30.99
N ASN A 390 -38.66 -14.09 -31.40
CA ASN A 390 -38.37 -15.51 -31.58
C ASN A 390 -37.77 -16.15 -30.29
N ASN A 391 -37.58 -15.38 -29.21
CA ASN A 391 -36.93 -15.80 -27.99
C ASN A 391 -35.49 -16.33 -28.23
N THR A 392 -34.75 -15.63 -29.07
CA THR A 392 -33.36 -15.94 -29.45
C THR A 392 -32.40 -14.77 -29.19
N ALA A 393 -31.12 -14.99 -29.34
CA ALA A 393 -30.06 -14.00 -29.35
C ALA A 393 -28.96 -14.42 -30.35
N VAL A 394 -28.23 -13.45 -30.87
CA VAL A 394 -27.08 -13.73 -31.71
C VAL A 394 -25.80 -13.61 -30.89
N ILE A 395 -24.98 -14.65 -30.85
CA ILE A 395 -23.64 -14.65 -30.25
C ILE A 395 -22.62 -14.49 -31.38
N LYS A 396 -21.74 -13.52 -31.25
CA LYS A 396 -20.61 -13.30 -32.16
C LYS A 396 -19.30 -13.33 -31.37
N HIS A 397 -18.35 -14.15 -31.85
CA HIS A 397 -16.96 -14.12 -31.40
C HIS A 397 -16.27 -12.87 -31.98
N LEU A 398 -15.56 -12.12 -31.15
CA LEU A 398 -14.86 -10.91 -31.60
C LEU A 398 -13.35 -11.11 -31.72
N ASN A 399 -12.79 -12.05 -30.94
CA ASN A 399 -11.36 -12.38 -30.97
C ASN A 399 -11.00 -13.56 -31.91
N ASP A 400 -11.98 -14.15 -32.62
CA ASP A 400 -11.78 -15.29 -33.50
C ASP A 400 -12.63 -15.09 -34.77
N GLU A 401 -11.99 -14.55 -35.81
CA GLU A 401 -12.65 -14.27 -37.10
C GLU A 401 -13.07 -15.54 -37.86
N LEU A 402 -12.55 -16.70 -37.47
CA LEU A 402 -12.89 -17.99 -38.10
C LEU A 402 -14.18 -18.59 -37.53
N LYS A 403 -14.71 -18.06 -36.43
CA LYS A 403 -15.97 -18.51 -35.84
C LYS A 403 -17.13 -17.64 -36.29
N ASP A 404 -18.04 -18.30 -37.00
CA ASP A 404 -19.28 -17.68 -37.46
C ASP A 404 -20.16 -17.24 -36.26
N GLN A 405 -20.96 -16.21 -36.51
CA GLN A 405 -22.02 -15.82 -35.57
C GLN A 405 -23.08 -16.92 -35.48
N GLN A 406 -23.60 -17.15 -34.28
CA GLN A 406 -24.61 -18.17 -34.00
C GLN A 406 -25.88 -17.55 -33.45
N THR A 407 -27.02 -17.95 -33.99
CA THR A 407 -28.31 -17.63 -33.37
C THR A 407 -28.71 -18.77 -32.46
N VAL A 408 -28.93 -18.45 -31.20
CA VAL A 408 -29.25 -19.43 -30.14
C VAL A 408 -30.53 -19.01 -29.41
N SER A 409 -31.25 -19.98 -28.84
CA SER A 409 -32.35 -19.65 -27.91
C SER A 409 -31.83 -18.95 -26.63
N ILE A 410 -32.72 -18.24 -25.94
CA ILE A 410 -32.31 -17.57 -24.67
C ILE A 410 -31.84 -18.59 -23.61
N ASN A 411 -32.39 -19.80 -23.60
CA ASN A 411 -31.92 -20.85 -22.70
C ASN A 411 -30.50 -21.35 -23.05
N GLU A 412 -30.21 -21.54 -24.33
CA GLU A 412 -28.89 -21.89 -24.79
C GLU A 412 -27.88 -20.74 -24.53
N LEU A 413 -28.29 -19.48 -24.66
CA LEU A 413 -27.49 -18.32 -24.29
C LEU A 413 -27.10 -18.37 -22.80
N TYR A 414 -28.00 -18.71 -21.89
CA TYR A 414 -27.69 -18.85 -20.49
C TYR A 414 -26.70 -19.98 -20.22
N SER A 415 -26.87 -21.12 -20.87
CA SER A 415 -25.93 -22.24 -20.78
C SER A 415 -24.55 -21.87 -21.31
N PHE A 416 -24.49 -21.23 -22.48
CA PHE A 416 -23.25 -20.71 -23.05
C PHE A 416 -22.53 -19.76 -22.08
N TYR A 417 -23.26 -18.78 -21.50
CA TYR A 417 -22.69 -17.79 -20.62
C TYR A 417 -22.14 -18.37 -19.30
N GLN A 418 -22.67 -19.50 -18.86
CA GLN A 418 -22.13 -20.22 -17.68
C GLN A 418 -20.79 -20.91 -17.97
N THR A 419 -20.55 -21.31 -19.22
CA THR A 419 -19.39 -22.12 -19.61
C THR A 419 -18.20 -21.30 -20.10
N ILE A 420 -18.41 -20.06 -20.52
CA ILE A 420 -17.33 -19.15 -20.93
C ILE A 420 -16.73 -18.41 -19.72
#